data_be04491a12c3404af110f5ccb60f92aa
#
_entry.id   be04491a12c3404af110f5ccb60f92aa
#
_cell.length_a   1.000
_cell.length_b   1.000
_cell.length_c   1.000
_cell.angle_alpha   90.00
_cell.angle_beta   90.00
_cell.angle_gamma   90.00
#
_symmetry.space_group_name_H-M   'P 1'
#
loop_
_entity.id
_entity.type
_entity.pdbx_description
1 polymer ?
#
loop_
_entity_poly.entity_id
_entity_poly.type
_entity_poly.pdbx_seq_one_letter_code
_entity_poly.pdbx_strand_id
1 'polypeptide(L)'
;MEINKAELASAAAASGQHPEELMGAEILVRALQAEGVKQIWGYPGGAVLYIYDAIYKQDTIQHVLVRHEQAAVHAADGFARATGEVGVALVTSGPGLTNAVTGIATAYTDSIPLVVISGQVPTSMIGSDAFQECDTVGITRPIVKHNFLVKDARDMAETMKKAFHIARSGRPGPVVVDIPKDVSFNKALYQGYPETVAMRSYNPVRKGHGGQIRKALQLLMSAKRPYIYTGGGVLLGNAVQELRELVDMTGFPVTHTLMGLGAYPQTDRKFLGMLGMHGTVEANYAMQNCDVLLAVGARFDDRVIGNPKHFASVERKIIHIDIDPSSIAKRVKVDVPIVGDVKDVLGELIGMIRESQQRNDPQALSAWWNQIEGWRSKDCLAYDRGNTEVIKPQAVVEALWNLTRDDDCYISSDVGQHQMFAAQFYKFDRPRRWINSGGLGTMGVGLPYAMGIKLALPQADSWCITGEGSIQMNIQELSTCQQYGTPVKIVSLNNRYLGMVRQWQELVYQGRYSHSYMDALPNFVKIAEAYGHVGMLIERPEDVEPALREARAIKDRTVFLDFRTDPTENVWPMVEAGKGITEMLLGSEEL
;
A
#
# COMPACT_ATOMS: atom_id res chain seq x y z
N MET A 1 -16.18 40.54 18.01
CA MET A 1 -15.02 40.62 18.92
C MET A 1 -13.85 41.02 18.05
N GLU A 2 -13.47 42.31 18.09
CA GLU A 2 -12.27 42.80 17.41
C GLU A 2 -11.04 42.28 18.16
N ILE A 3 -10.30 41.37 17.55
CA ILE A 3 -9.04 40.87 18.09
C ILE A 3 -8.02 42.02 17.95
N ASN A 4 -7.40 42.37 19.07
CA ASN A 4 -6.51 43.52 19.20
C ASN A 4 -5.23 43.31 18.34
N LYS A 5 -5.03 44.16 17.33
CA LYS A 5 -3.86 44.15 16.44
C LYS A 5 -2.49 44.14 17.19
N ALA A 6 -2.46 44.62 18.42
CA ALA A 6 -1.25 44.64 19.24
C ALA A 6 -0.87 43.27 19.83
N GLU A 7 -1.86 42.42 20.17
CA GLU A 7 -1.61 41.04 20.62
C GLU A 7 -1.14 40.13 19.49
N LEU A 8 -1.65 40.34 18.27
CA LEU A 8 -1.21 39.66 17.06
C LEU A 8 0.24 40.02 16.68
N ALA A 9 0.61 41.29 16.82
CA ALA A 9 1.99 41.74 16.58
C ALA A 9 3.00 41.21 17.62
N SER A 10 2.56 40.96 18.85
CA SER A 10 3.40 40.40 19.92
C SER A 10 3.69 38.92 19.71
N ALA A 11 2.72 38.14 19.19
CA ALA A 11 2.90 36.72 18.85
C ALA A 11 3.83 36.50 17.64
N ALA A 12 3.77 37.41 16.66
CA ALA A 12 4.64 37.38 15.47
C ALA A 12 6.11 37.74 15.80
N ALA A 13 6.33 38.62 16.78
CA ALA A 13 7.68 38.98 17.22
C ALA A 13 8.42 37.83 17.93
N ALA A 14 7.69 36.85 18.48
CA ALA A 14 8.27 35.68 19.13
C ALA A 14 8.79 34.61 18.12
N SER A 15 8.26 34.59 16.86
CA SER A 15 8.66 33.66 15.81
C SER A 15 9.73 34.19 14.85
N GLY A 16 10.12 35.44 14.95
CA GLY A 16 11.12 36.10 14.06
C GLY A 16 10.66 36.28 12.60
N GLN A 17 9.40 35.99 12.28
CA GLN A 17 8.82 36.18 10.95
C GLN A 17 7.92 37.42 10.94
N HIS A 18 8.22 38.40 10.08
CA HIS A 18 7.33 39.53 9.86
C HIS A 18 6.09 39.06 9.05
N PRO A 19 4.88 39.55 9.42
CA PRO A 19 3.69 39.31 8.64
C PRO A 19 3.87 39.76 7.18
N GLU A 20 3.63 38.87 6.22
CA GLU A 20 3.78 39.13 4.78
C GLU A 20 2.44 38.96 4.10
N GLU A 21 2.09 39.85 3.17
CA GLU A 21 0.88 39.68 2.35
C GLU A 21 1.17 38.78 1.16
N LEU A 22 0.61 37.55 1.17
CA LEU A 22 0.82 36.52 0.16
C LEU A 22 -0.48 36.10 -0.50
N MET A 23 -0.41 35.65 -1.75
CA MET A 23 -1.53 34.96 -2.41
C MET A 23 -1.78 33.60 -1.73
N GLY A 24 -3.03 33.12 -1.78
CA GLY A 24 -3.37 31.79 -1.26
C GLY A 24 -2.51 30.67 -1.84
N ALA A 25 -2.15 30.77 -3.12
CA ALA A 25 -1.23 29.83 -3.78
C ALA A 25 0.20 29.87 -3.18
N GLU A 26 0.70 31.05 -2.83
CA GLU A 26 2.01 31.21 -2.18
C GLU A 26 1.98 30.67 -0.75
N ILE A 27 0.88 30.91 -0.01
CA ILE A 27 0.67 30.33 1.33
C ILE A 27 0.64 28.81 1.26
N LEU A 28 -0.04 28.22 0.25
CA LEU A 28 -0.06 26.78 0.02
C LEU A 28 1.37 26.23 -0.17
N VAL A 29 2.19 26.86 -1.01
CA VAL A 29 3.56 26.40 -1.26
C VAL A 29 4.40 26.50 0.02
N ARG A 30 4.27 27.59 0.81
CA ARG A 30 4.94 27.72 2.12
C ARG A 30 4.50 26.62 3.09
N ALA A 31 3.22 26.26 3.09
CA ALA A 31 2.70 25.17 3.92
C ALA A 31 3.30 23.81 3.53
N LEU A 32 3.39 23.52 2.21
CA LEU A 32 4.02 22.30 1.70
C LEU A 32 5.51 22.23 2.05
N GLN A 33 6.24 23.35 1.94
CA GLN A 33 7.63 23.44 2.36
C GLN A 33 7.80 23.18 3.86
N ALA A 34 6.93 23.75 4.70
CA ALA A 34 6.94 23.56 6.15
C ALA A 34 6.60 22.12 6.56
N GLU A 35 5.80 21.39 5.77
CA GLU A 35 5.55 19.95 5.95
C GLU A 35 6.68 19.06 5.41
N GLY A 36 7.73 19.64 4.82
CA GLY A 36 8.89 18.92 4.30
C GLY A 36 8.66 18.25 2.96
N VAL A 37 7.60 18.61 2.24
CA VAL A 37 7.29 18.05 0.91
C VAL A 37 8.42 18.34 -0.06
N LYS A 38 8.94 17.30 -0.71
CA LYS A 38 10.01 17.39 -1.73
C LYS A 38 9.50 17.16 -3.14
N GLN A 39 8.42 16.40 -3.28
CA GLN A 39 7.87 16.01 -4.58
C GLN A 39 6.35 16.14 -4.58
N ILE A 40 5.81 16.63 -5.69
CA ILE A 40 4.38 16.68 -5.98
C ILE A 40 4.16 16.05 -7.37
N TRP A 41 3.23 15.12 -7.47
CA TRP A 41 2.82 14.56 -8.76
C TRP A 41 1.53 15.21 -9.21
N GLY A 42 1.46 15.63 -10.46
CA GLY A 42 0.26 16.30 -10.90
C GLY A 42 0.16 16.59 -12.38
N TYR A 43 -0.97 17.19 -12.75
CA TYR A 43 -1.26 17.63 -14.10
C TYR A 43 -1.89 19.02 -14.05
N PRO A 44 -1.35 20.02 -14.78
CA PRO A 44 -1.85 21.39 -14.75
C PRO A 44 -3.20 21.53 -15.45
N GLY A 45 -3.96 22.55 -15.04
CA GLY A 45 -5.20 22.97 -15.67
C GLY A 45 -5.63 24.35 -15.20
N GLY A 46 -6.68 24.90 -15.79
CA GLY A 46 -7.08 26.29 -15.63
C GLY A 46 -7.36 26.74 -14.19
N ALA A 47 -7.86 25.86 -13.34
CA ALA A 47 -8.19 26.18 -11.96
C ALA A 47 -6.96 26.30 -11.03
N VAL A 48 -5.82 25.67 -11.38
CA VAL A 48 -4.61 25.59 -10.54
C VAL A 48 -3.44 26.41 -11.05
N LEU A 49 -3.62 27.27 -12.05
CA LEU A 49 -2.53 28.05 -12.65
C LEU A 49 -1.79 28.94 -11.66
N TYR A 50 -2.49 29.56 -10.70
CA TYR A 50 -1.83 30.35 -9.64
C TYR A 50 -0.96 29.48 -8.72
N ILE A 51 -1.37 28.24 -8.47
CA ILE A 51 -0.58 27.29 -7.69
C ILE A 51 0.68 26.90 -8.48
N TYR A 52 0.56 26.62 -9.78
CA TYR A 52 1.70 26.31 -10.64
C TYR A 52 2.68 27.47 -10.78
N ASP A 53 2.18 28.71 -10.84
CA ASP A 53 3.02 29.93 -10.83
C ASP A 53 3.79 30.06 -9.52
N ALA A 54 3.16 29.78 -8.38
CA ALA A 54 3.82 29.77 -7.07
C ALA A 54 4.86 28.64 -6.96
N ILE A 55 4.58 27.44 -7.50
CA ILE A 55 5.55 26.33 -7.58
C ILE A 55 6.77 26.72 -8.44
N TYR A 56 6.56 27.42 -9.54
CA TYR A 56 7.65 27.87 -10.44
C TYR A 56 8.63 28.83 -9.76
N LYS A 57 8.18 29.62 -8.78
CA LYS A 57 8.98 30.62 -8.06
C LYS A 57 9.88 30.05 -6.95
N GLN A 58 9.91 28.72 -6.78
CA GLN A 58 10.70 28.05 -5.73
C GLN A 58 11.42 26.82 -6.30
N ASP A 59 12.46 26.33 -5.62
CA ASP A 59 13.34 25.24 -6.05
C ASP A 59 13.42 24.05 -5.07
N THR A 60 12.68 24.10 -3.97
CA THR A 60 12.73 23.09 -2.90
C THR A 60 11.76 21.94 -3.10
N ILE A 61 10.70 22.15 -3.91
CA ILE A 61 9.69 21.16 -4.23
C ILE A 61 9.74 20.87 -5.72
N GLN A 62 10.04 19.63 -6.09
CA GLN A 62 9.99 19.16 -7.46
C GLN A 62 8.54 18.82 -7.85
N HIS A 63 8.03 19.39 -8.92
CA HIS A 63 6.80 18.93 -9.55
C HIS A 63 7.09 17.90 -10.62
N VAL A 64 6.41 16.74 -10.58
CA VAL A 64 6.49 15.67 -11.59
C VAL A 64 5.23 15.69 -12.43
N LEU A 65 5.38 16.06 -13.70
CA LEU A 65 4.29 16.09 -14.66
C LEU A 65 4.00 14.67 -15.15
N VAL A 66 2.90 14.10 -14.71
CA VAL A 66 2.40 12.80 -15.17
C VAL A 66 1.64 12.92 -16.50
N ARG A 67 1.14 11.82 -17.02
CA ARG A 67 0.32 11.80 -18.25
C ARG A 67 -1.17 11.56 -17.99
N HIS A 68 -1.50 11.19 -16.74
CA HIS A 68 -2.87 11.01 -16.28
C HIS A 68 -2.94 11.25 -14.76
N GLU A 69 -3.99 11.89 -14.27
CA GLU A 69 -4.13 12.24 -12.84
C GLU A 69 -4.26 11.01 -11.94
N GLN A 70 -4.80 9.90 -12.45
CA GLN A 70 -4.79 8.63 -11.74
C GLN A 70 -3.35 8.21 -11.40
N ALA A 71 -2.44 8.33 -12.37
CA ALA A 71 -1.02 8.02 -12.17
C ALA A 71 -0.35 8.98 -11.19
N ALA A 72 -0.78 10.25 -11.12
CA ALA A 72 -0.28 11.20 -10.12
C ALA A 72 -0.55 10.69 -8.70
N VAL A 73 -1.79 10.27 -8.43
CA VAL A 73 -2.17 9.77 -7.10
C VAL A 73 -1.50 8.43 -6.81
N HIS A 74 -1.39 7.53 -7.80
CA HIS A 74 -0.68 6.26 -7.62
C HIS A 74 0.83 6.46 -7.37
N ALA A 75 1.48 7.40 -8.05
CA ALA A 75 2.89 7.70 -7.79
C ALA A 75 3.10 8.28 -6.38
N ALA A 76 2.23 9.19 -5.94
CA ALA A 76 2.22 9.69 -4.57
C ALA A 76 1.96 8.57 -3.54
N ASP A 77 1.10 7.62 -3.86
CA ASP A 77 0.81 6.42 -3.06
C ASP A 77 2.06 5.51 -2.98
N GLY A 78 2.71 5.20 -4.10
CA GLY A 78 3.96 4.43 -4.13
C GLY A 78 5.08 5.09 -3.30
N PHE A 79 5.22 6.41 -3.41
CA PHE A 79 6.12 7.20 -2.56
C PHE A 79 5.80 7.00 -1.07
N ALA A 80 4.53 7.15 -0.69
CA ALA A 80 4.13 7.07 0.71
C ALA A 80 4.34 5.66 1.30
N ARG A 81 4.07 4.60 0.54
CA ARG A 81 4.33 3.20 0.97
C ARG A 81 5.81 2.92 1.18
N ALA A 82 6.65 3.39 0.26
CA ALA A 82 8.10 3.15 0.33
C ALA A 82 8.79 3.96 1.43
N THR A 83 8.43 5.23 1.59
CA THR A 83 9.09 6.14 2.53
C THR A 83 8.44 6.20 3.91
N GLY A 84 7.13 5.99 4.00
CA GLY A 84 6.33 6.24 5.19
C GLY A 84 5.90 7.69 5.38
N GLU A 85 6.27 8.59 4.45
CA GLU A 85 5.89 9.99 4.44
C GLU A 85 4.54 10.20 3.75
N VAL A 86 3.98 11.42 3.87
CA VAL A 86 2.72 11.75 3.19
C VAL A 86 2.98 12.05 1.72
N GLY A 87 2.35 11.30 0.83
CA GLY A 87 2.39 11.57 -0.61
C GLY A 87 1.48 12.75 -0.98
N VAL A 88 1.90 13.57 -1.95
CA VAL A 88 1.13 14.75 -2.38
C VAL A 88 0.86 14.71 -3.87
N ALA A 89 -0.42 14.84 -4.25
CA ALA A 89 -0.83 14.98 -5.65
C ALA A 89 -1.56 16.33 -5.85
N LEU A 90 -1.38 16.92 -7.04
CA LEU A 90 -2.02 18.18 -7.43
C LEU A 90 -2.75 17.99 -8.76
N VAL A 91 -4.06 18.20 -8.76
CA VAL A 91 -4.92 18.03 -9.93
C VAL A 91 -5.82 19.25 -10.15
N THR A 92 -6.24 19.48 -11.38
CA THR A 92 -7.18 20.56 -11.68
C THR A 92 -8.62 20.16 -11.34
N SER A 93 -9.55 21.10 -11.45
CA SER A 93 -10.99 20.89 -11.25
C SER A 93 -11.62 19.95 -12.28
N GLY A 94 -12.83 19.49 -12.01
CA GLY A 94 -13.63 18.68 -12.94
C GLY A 94 -12.93 17.38 -13.32
N PRO A 95 -12.56 17.18 -14.60
CA PRO A 95 -11.96 15.94 -15.06
C PRO A 95 -10.62 15.61 -14.36
N GLY A 96 -9.87 16.61 -13.91
CA GLY A 96 -8.64 16.38 -13.16
C GLY A 96 -8.88 15.64 -11.86
N LEU A 97 -9.85 16.08 -11.06
CA LEU A 97 -10.23 15.38 -9.84
C LEU A 97 -10.90 14.02 -10.13
N THR A 98 -11.85 13.97 -11.08
CA THR A 98 -12.57 12.71 -11.35
C THR A 98 -11.62 11.61 -11.85
N ASN A 99 -10.58 11.95 -12.60
CA ASN A 99 -9.52 11.02 -12.98
C ASN A 99 -8.69 10.52 -11.77
N ALA A 100 -8.57 11.32 -10.71
CA ALA A 100 -7.83 10.95 -9.50
C ALA A 100 -8.60 10.01 -8.55
N VAL A 101 -9.91 9.85 -8.72
CA VAL A 101 -10.82 9.12 -7.79
C VAL A 101 -10.34 7.70 -7.53
N THR A 102 -9.96 6.95 -8.56
CA THR A 102 -9.46 5.57 -8.39
C THR A 102 -8.20 5.53 -7.51
N GLY A 103 -7.26 6.46 -7.72
CA GLY A 103 -6.05 6.56 -6.89
C GLY A 103 -6.37 6.88 -5.43
N ILE A 104 -7.29 7.81 -5.19
CA ILE A 104 -7.75 8.18 -3.84
C ILE A 104 -8.41 6.98 -3.15
N ALA A 105 -9.30 6.25 -3.84
CA ALA A 105 -9.97 5.08 -3.32
C ALA A 105 -8.99 3.94 -2.99
N THR A 106 -7.97 3.74 -3.82
CA THR A 106 -6.89 2.77 -3.59
C THR A 106 -6.14 3.08 -2.29
N ALA A 107 -5.71 4.32 -2.12
CA ALA A 107 -5.02 4.77 -0.91
C ALA A 107 -5.91 4.67 0.35
N TYR A 108 -7.20 5.01 0.23
CA TYR A 108 -8.15 4.90 1.33
C TYR A 108 -8.31 3.46 1.82
N THR A 109 -8.48 2.53 0.89
CA THR A 109 -8.73 1.12 1.22
C THR A 109 -7.51 0.49 1.90
N ASP A 110 -6.30 0.87 1.51
CA ASP A 110 -5.04 0.38 2.06
C ASP A 110 -4.49 1.25 3.21
N SER A 111 -5.19 2.32 3.57
CA SER A 111 -4.80 3.22 4.68
C SER A 111 -3.47 3.96 4.41
N ILE A 112 -3.25 4.45 3.20
CA ILE A 112 -2.03 5.15 2.82
C ILE A 112 -2.19 6.67 3.00
N PRO A 113 -1.25 7.33 3.70
CA PRO A 113 -1.34 8.76 3.96
C PRO A 113 -1.07 9.58 2.70
N LEU A 114 -2.09 10.26 2.20
CA LEU A 114 -1.99 11.16 1.05
C LEU A 114 -2.67 12.50 1.35
N VAL A 115 -2.15 13.55 0.72
CA VAL A 115 -2.85 14.84 0.57
C VAL A 115 -3.02 15.10 -0.92
N VAL A 116 -4.27 15.08 -1.39
CA VAL A 116 -4.61 15.39 -2.78
C VAL A 116 -5.18 16.79 -2.85
N ILE A 117 -4.47 17.67 -3.54
CA ILE A 117 -4.86 19.07 -3.74
C ILE A 117 -5.61 19.13 -5.07
N SER A 118 -6.87 19.55 -5.01
CA SER A 118 -7.73 19.74 -6.17
C SER A 118 -7.97 21.23 -6.39
N GLY A 119 -7.90 21.66 -7.63
CA GLY A 119 -8.46 22.95 -8.01
C GLY A 119 -9.99 22.90 -8.06
N GLN A 120 -10.63 24.06 -7.89
CA GLN A 120 -12.08 24.23 -8.04
C GLN A 120 -12.38 25.51 -8.82
N VAL A 121 -13.58 25.60 -9.38
CA VAL A 121 -14.08 26.84 -9.96
C VAL A 121 -14.14 27.95 -8.92
N PRO A 122 -14.15 29.24 -9.29
CA PRO A 122 -14.27 30.33 -8.31
C PRO A 122 -15.45 30.14 -7.36
N THR A 123 -15.31 30.58 -6.11
CA THR A 123 -16.33 30.39 -5.07
C THR A 123 -17.73 30.85 -5.48
N SER A 124 -17.81 31.94 -6.25
CA SER A 124 -19.08 32.49 -6.78
C SER A 124 -19.74 31.63 -7.86
N MET A 125 -19.01 30.67 -8.43
CA MET A 125 -19.51 29.82 -9.50
C MET A 125 -19.84 28.39 -9.04
N ILE A 126 -19.51 28.03 -7.81
CA ILE A 126 -19.82 26.70 -7.25
C ILE A 126 -21.33 26.50 -7.19
N GLY A 127 -21.81 25.39 -7.76
CA GLY A 127 -23.24 25.04 -7.83
C GLY A 127 -23.98 25.69 -9.01
N SER A 128 -23.26 26.25 -10.01
CA SER A 128 -23.85 26.89 -11.18
C SER A 128 -23.66 26.12 -12.48
N ASP A 129 -23.18 24.87 -12.42
CA ASP A 129 -22.80 24.05 -13.58
C ASP A 129 -21.70 24.72 -14.43
N ALA A 130 -20.74 25.35 -13.78
CA ALA A 130 -19.64 26.05 -14.44
C ALA A 130 -18.73 25.08 -15.20
N PHE A 131 -18.02 25.58 -16.22
CA PHE A 131 -17.09 24.77 -17.00
C PHE A 131 -16.01 24.14 -16.11
N GLN A 132 -15.89 22.80 -16.19
CA GLN A 132 -14.99 21.98 -15.35
C GLN A 132 -15.29 22.05 -13.85
N GLU A 133 -16.53 22.30 -13.47
CA GLU A 133 -16.99 22.13 -12.08
C GLU A 133 -17.28 20.64 -11.81
N CYS A 134 -16.99 20.20 -10.61
CA CYS A 134 -17.57 18.97 -10.04
C CYS A 134 -17.71 19.10 -8.53
N ASP A 135 -18.62 18.34 -7.92
CA ASP A 135 -18.75 18.25 -6.47
C ASP A 135 -17.63 17.39 -5.87
N THR A 136 -16.45 18.00 -5.73
CA THR A 136 -15.25 17.35 -5.16
C THR A 136 -15.53 16.73 -3.81
N VAL A 137 -16.22 17.46 -2.93
CA VAL A 137 -16.54 17.01 -1.57
C VAL A 137 -17.51 15.82 -1.60
N GLY A 138 -18.55 15.88 -2.41
CA GLY A 138 -19.53 14.80 -2.54
C GLY A 138 -18.91 13.53 -3.13
N ILE A 139 -18.13 13.66 -4.21
CA ILE A 139 -17.48 12.53 -4.89
C ILE A 139 -16.46 11.85 -3.97
N THR A 140 -15.66 12.61 -3.23
CA THR A 140 -14.54 12.05 -2.44
C THR A 140 -14.95 11.63 -1.02
N ARG A 141 -16.08 12.09 -0.49
CA ARG A 141 -16.51 11.81 0.88
C ARG A 141 -16.42 10.34 1.31
N PRO A 142 -16.84 9.34 0.52
CA PRO A 142 -16.81 7.93 0.91
C PRO A 142 -15.40 7.30 0.81
N ILE A 143 -14.44 7.96 0.18
CA ILE A 143 -13.12 7.41 -0.15
C ILE A 143 -11.95 8.22 0.45
N VAL A 144 -12.24 9.08 1.44
CA VAL A 144 -11.22 9.87 2.14
C VAL A 144 -11.44 9.82 3.64
N LYS A 145 -10.40 10.11 4.42
CA LYS A 145 -10.54 10.35 5.85
C LYS A 145 -11.24 11.69 6.12
N HIS A 146 -10.91 12.67 5.32
CA HIS A 146 -11.53 14.01 5.36
C HIS A 146 -11.35 14.73 4.04
N ASN A 147 -12.23 15.69 3.78
CA ASN A 147 -12.07 16.65 2.69
C ASN A 147 -12.31 18.07 3.20
N PHE A 148 -11.60 19.02 2.63
CA PHE A 148 -11.73 20.44 2.91
C PHE A 148 -12.07 21.19 1.63
N LEU A 149 -13.05 22.07 1.68
CA LEU A 149 -13.23 23.14 0.70
C LEU A 149 -12.71 24.44 1.33
N VAL A 150 -11.60 24.97 0.83
CA VAL A 150 -10.99 26.19 1.35
C VAL A 150 -11.76 27.39 0.79
N LYS A 151 -12.38 28.17 1.68
CA LYS A 151 -13.24 29.30 1.27
C LYS A 151 -12.54 30.65 1.38
N ASP A 152 -11.41 30.73 2.06
CA ASP A 152 -10.66 31.96 2.30
C ASP A 152 -9.16 31.66 2.31
N ALA A 153 -8.35 32.52 1.68
CA ALA A 153 -6.89 32.38 1.67
C ALA A 153 -6.26 32.45 3.08
N ARG A 154 -6.93 33.11 4.03
CA ARG A 154 -6.52 33.18 5.45
C ARG A 154 -6.51 31.82 6.13
N ASP A 155 -7.37 30.89 5.69
CA ASP A 155 -7.51 29.55 6.28
C ASP A 155 -6.53 28.53 5.67
N MET A 156 -5.80 28.90 4.62
CA MET A 156 -4.97 27.97 3.82
C MET A 156 -3.93 27.25 4.67
N ALA A 157 -3.11 27.98 5.44
CA ALA A 157 -2.03 27.38 6.24
C ALA A 157 -2.57 26.41 7.30
N GLU A 158 -3.64 26.81 8.01
CA GLU A 158 -4.26 25.98 9.03
C GLU A 158 -4.93 24.73 8.42
N THR A 159 -5.60 24.88 7.27
CA THR A 159 -6.22 23.77 6.55
C THR A 159 -5.17 22.75 6.10
N MET A 160 -4.06 23.19 5.54
CA MET A 160 -2.97 22.29 5.16
C MET A 160 -2.38 21.57 6.37
N LYS A 161 -2.16 22.27 7.49
CA LYS A 161 -1.70 21.64 8.73
C LYS A 161 -2.65 20.52 9.21
N LYS A 162 -3.96 20.79 9.20
CA LYS A 162 -4.99 19.80 9.53
C LYS A 162 -4.99 18.62 8.54
N ALA A 163 -4.86 18.90 7.24
CA ALA A 163 -4.87 17.86 6.20
C ALA A 163 -3.71 16.87 6.40
N PHE A 164 -2.48 17.35 6.59
CA PHE A 164 -1.33 16.48 6.85
C PHE A 164 -1.45 15.74 8.17
N HIS A 165 -1.92 16.41 9.23
CA HIS A 165 -2.15 15.76 10.52
C HIS A 165 -3.15 14.62 10.42
N ILE A 166 -4.30 14.82 9.76
CA ILE A 166 -5.32 13.80 9.58
C ILE A 166 -4.79 12.65 8.71
N ALA A 167 -4.06 12.97 7.63
CA ALA A 167 -3.54 11.96 6.71
C ALA A 167 -2.63 10.96 7.41
N ARG A 168 -1.73 11.41 8.30
CA ARG A 168 -0.68 10.57 8.92
C ARG A 168 -1.01 10.01 10.30
N SER A 169 -2.01 10.55 11.00
CA SER A 169 -2.32 10.15 12.38
C SER A 169 -3.49 9.18 12.50
N GLY A 170 -3.60 8.45 13.61
CA GLY A 170 -4.58 7.39 13.75
C GLY A 170 -4.38 6.32 12.66
N ARG A 171 -5.46 5.74 12.14
CA ARG A 171 -5.38 4.94 10.90
C ARG A 171 -5.08 5.89 9.74
N PRO A 172 -3.91 5.81 9.06
CA PRO A 172 -3.59 6.71 7.97
C PRO A 172 -4.58 6.65 6.81
N GLY A 173 -4.55 7.64 5.92
CA GLY A 173 -5.40 7.63 4.73
C GLY A 173 -5.42 8.97 4.01
N PRO A 174 -6.04 9.03 2.82
CA PRO A 174 -6.07 10.22 1.99
C PRO A 174 -6.96 11.32 2.58
N VAL A 175 -6.51 12.56 2.36
CA VAL A 175 -7.27 13.79 2.62
C VAL A 175 -7.27 14.61 1.33
N VAL A 176 -8.43 15.13 0.94
CA VAL A 176 -8.59 16.00 -0.22
C VAL A 176 -8.75 17.44 0.23
N VAL A 177 -7.98 18.34 -0.39
CA VAL A 177 -8.08 19.79 -0.16
C VAL A 177 -8.48 20.44 -1.48
N ASP A 178 -9.73 20.89 -1.55
CA ASP A 178 -10.34 21.53 -2.71
C ASP A 178 -10.18 23.04 -2.62
N ILE A 179 -9.50 23.65 -3.60
CA ILE A 179 -9.07 25.04 -3.55
C ILE A 179 -9.68 25.81 -4.73
N PRO A 180 -10.68 26.67 -4.48
CA PRO A 180 -11.24 27.54 -5.51
C PRO A 180 -10.19 28.48 -6.10
N LYS A 181 -10.34 28.75 -7.41
CA LYS A 181 -9.39 29.55 -8.17
C LYS A 181 -9.19 30.96 -7.60
N ASP A 182 -10.27 31.61 -7.16
CA ASP A 182 -10.23 32.94 -6.52
C ASP A 182 -9.52 32.91 -5.16
N VAL A 183 -9.68 31.84 -4.38
CA VAL A 183 -8.94 31.64 -3.12
C VAL A 183 -7.44 31.52 -3.37
N SER A 184 -7.03 30.83 -4.44
CA SER A 184 -5.62 30.72 -4.84
C SER A 184 -5.02 32.07 -5.21
N PHE A 185 -5.82 32.98 -5.79
CA PHE A 185 -5.40 34.31 -6.22
C PHE A 185 -5.47 35.35 -5.11
N ASN A 186 -6.50 35.29 -4.26
CA ASN A 186 -6.73 36.28 -3.20
C ASN A 186 -5.56 36.33 -2.23
N LYS A 187 -5.24 37.56 -1.80
CA LYS A 187 -4.16 37.82 -0.85
C LYS A 187 -4.66 37.74 0.59
N ALA A 188 -3.79 37.27 1.46
CA ALA A 188 -4.02 37.22 2.88
C ALA A 188 -2.72 37.54 3.66
N LEU A 189 -2.86 38.00 4.87
CA LEU A 189 -1.73 38.21 5.76
C LEU A 189 -1.24 36.86 6.30
N TYR A 190 -0.08 36.41 5.83
CA TYR A 190 0.56 35.19 6.30
C TYR A 190 1.35 35.44 7.58
N GLN A 191 1.01 34.71 8.63
CA GLN A 191 1.60 34.85 9.97
C GLN A 191 2.56 33.70 10.32
N GLY A 192 2.93 32.88 9.35
CA GLY A 192 3.70 31.65 9.55
C GLY A 192 2.84 30.39 9.49
N TYR A 193 3.53 29.25 9.43
CA TYR A 193 2.86 27.94 9.42
C TYR A 193 2.58 27.49 10.88
N PRO A 194 1.38 26.98 11.19
CA PRO A 194 1.04 26.59 12.56
C PRO A 194 1.97 25.47 13.09
N GLU A 195 2.49 25.61 14.29
CA GLU A 195 3.31 24.59 14.94
C GLU A 195 2.48 23.39 15.40
N THR A 196 1.28 23.65 15.92
CA THR A 196 0.39 22.63 16.50
C THR A 196 -0.95 22.58 15.78
N VAL A 197 -1.64 21.44 15.90
CA VAL A 197 -3.00 21.25 15.41
C VAL A 197 -3.97 21.19 16.58
N ALA A 198 -5.00 22.03 16.56
CA ALA A 198 -6.11 21.97 17.51
C ALA A 198 -7.36 21.47 16.78
N MET A 199 -7.79 20.23 17.07
CA MET A 199 -9.01 19.65 16.51
C MET A 199 -9.88 19.05 17.62
N ARG A 200 -11.12 19.58 17.79
CA ARG A 200 -12.04 19.11 18.84
C ARG A 200 -12.56 17.70 18.59
N SER A 201 -12.75 17.32 17.34
CA SER A 201 -13.43 16.08 16.92
C SER A 201 -12.50 14.97 16.44
N TYR A 202 -11.18 15.20 16.43
CA TYR A 202 -10.22 14.22 15.93
C TYR A 202 -9.08 14.02 16.93
N ASN A 203 -9.18 12.97 17.73
CA ASN A 203 -8.22 12.61 18.78
C ASN A 203 -7.98 11.09 18.75
N PRO A 204 -7.11 10.59 17.86
CA PRO A 204 -6.84 9.17 17.77
C PRO A 204 -6.18 8.63 19.05
N VAL A 205 -6.64 7.47 19.50
CA VAL A 205 -6.11 6.78 20.67
C VAL A 205 -4.77 6.15 20.28
N ARG A 206 -3.71 6.50 21.00
CA ARG A 206 -2.37 5.94 20.77
C ARG A 206 -2.02 4.84 21.77
N LYS A 207 -2.24 5.06 23.06
CA LYS A 207 -1.88 4.09 24.12
C LYS A 207 -2.97 3.05 24.31
N GLY A 208 -2.59 1.78 24.29
CA GLY A 208 -3.47 0.68 24.61
C GLY A 208 -3.88 0.69 26.10
N HIS A 209 -5.03 0.07 26.40
CA HIS A 209 -5.47 -0.06 27.79
C HIS A 209 -4.66 -1.12 28.51
N GLY A 210 -3.85 -0.76 29.50
CA GLY A 210 -2.92 -1.65 30.22
C GLY A 210 -3.57 -2.89 30.85
N GLY A 211 -4.83 -2.81 31.29
CA GLY A 211 -5.60 -3.98 31.75
C GLY A 211 -5.86 -5.01 30.64
N GLN A 212 -6.13 -4.56 29.43
CA GLN A 212 -6.30 -5.46 28.27
C GLN A 212 -4.96 -6.04 27.82
N ILE A 213 -3.87 -5.27 27.87
CA ILE A 213 -2.53 -5.77 27.55
C ILE A 213 -2.11 -6.87 28.53
N ARG A 214 -2.36 -6.69 29.85
CA ARG A 214 -2.13 -7.75 30.85
C ARG A 214 -2.95 -9.00 30.58
N LYS A 215 -4.22 -8.86 30.20
CA LYS A 215 -5.07 -9.99 29.82
C LYS A 215 -4.56 -10.70 28.56
N ALA A 216 -4.08 -9.95 27.59
CA ALA A 216 -3.42 -10.50 26.41
C ALA A 216 -2.17 -11.31 26.78
N LEU A 217 -1.31 -10.77 27.65
CA LEU A 217 -0.14 -11.50 28.17
C LEU A 217 -0.53 -12.84 28.80
N GLN A 218 -1.53 -12.83 29.69
CA GLN A 218 -1.97 -14.07 30.37
C GLN A 218 -2.44 -15.13 29.36
N LEU A 219 -3.23 -14.73 28.35
CA LEU A 219 -3.68 -15.65 27.30
C LEU A 219 -2.51 -16.18 26.46
N LEU A 220 -1.59 -15.32 26.05
CA LEU A 220 -0.43 -15.73 25.26
C LEU A 220 0.47 -16.70 26.02
N MET A 221 0.74 -16.43 27.29
CA MET A 221 1.61 -17.31 28.13
C MET A 221 0.96 -18.65 28.48
N SER A 222 -0.38 -18.74 28.48
CA SER A 222 -1.10 -20.01 28.71
C SER A 222 -1.43 -20.77 27.41
N ALA A 223 -1.14 -20.21 26.26
CA ALA A 223 -1.46 -20.80 24.96
C ALA A 223 -0.62 -22.09 24.73
N LYS A 224 -1.28 -23.11 24.19
CA LYS A 224 -0.64 -24.34 23.72
C LYS A 224 -0.34 -24.32 22.23
N ARG A 225 -1.17 -23.59 21.48
CA ARG A 225 -1.07 -23.41 20.02
C ARG A 225 -1.20 -21.93 19.66
N PRO A 226 -0.26 -21.09 20.14
CA PRO A 226 -0.29 -19.67 19.85
C PRO A 226 -0.05 -19.39 18.37
N TYR A 227 -0.64 -18.31 17.84
CA TYR A 227 -0.41 -17.87 16.48
C TYR A 227 -0.46 -16.35 16.36
N ILE A 228 0.55 -15.79 15.70
CA ILE A 228 0.62 -14.33 15.44
C ILE A 228 0.21 -14.06 14.00
N TYR A 229 -0.84 -13.27 13.85
CA TYR A 229 -1.41 -12.85 12.58
C TYR A 229 -1.23 -11.34 12.39
N THR A 230 -0.47 -10.92 11.39
CA THR A 230 -0.13 -9.52 11.19
C THR A 230 -0.62 -8.98 9.85
N GLY A 231 -0.94 -7.71 9.83
CA GLY A 231 -1.34 -6.98 8.64
C GLY A 231 -0.48 -5.76 8.36
N GLY A 232 -0.90 -4.96 7.37
CA GLY A 232 -0.22 -3.72 6.98
C GLY A 232 -0.07 -2.70 8.10
N GLY A 233 -0.88 -2.78 9.16
CA GLY A 233 -0.80 -1.91 10.32
C GLY A 233 0.53 -1.97 11.06
N VAL A 234 1.26 -3.11 10.99
CA VAL A 234 2.61 -3.23 11.55
C VAL A 234 3.61 -2.35 10.79
N LEU A 235 3.51 -2.33 9.45
CA LEU A 235 4.36 -1.50 8.59
C LEU A 235 4.01 -0.02 8.72
N LEU A 236 2.72 0.32 8.71
CA LEU A 236 2.22 1.69 8.82
C LEU A 236 2.52 2.29 10.20
N GLY A 237 2.44 1.49 11.27
CA GLY A 237 2.77 1.88 12.64
C GLY A 237 4.26 1.84 12.96
N ASN A 238 5.14 1.50 12.00
CA ASN A 238 6.58 1.35 12.20
C ASN A 238 6.94 0.42 13.38
N ALA A 239 6.21 -0.70 13.55
CA ALA A 239 6.30 -1.64 14.67
C ALA A 239 7.04 -2.94 14.30
N VAL A 240 7.87 -2.90 13.27
CA VAL A 240 8.59 -4.09 12.75
C VAL A 240 9.58 -4.63 13.77
N GLN A 241 10.29 -3.76 14.48
CA GLN A 241 11.28 -4.17 15.48
C GLN A 241 10.59 -4.83 16.68
N GLU A 242 9.51 -4.25 17.14
CA GLU A 242 8.70 -4.78 18.24
C GLU A 242 8.07 -6.13 17.88
N LEU A 243 7.59 -6.29 16.64
CA LEU A 243 7.10 -7.58 16.17
C LEU A 243 8.20 -8.65 16.16
N ARG A 244 9.37 -8.33 15.60
CA ARG A 244 10.52 -9.25 15.54
C ARG A 244 10.94 -9.68 16.94
N GLU A 245 11.07 -8.73 17.85
CA GLU A 245 11.42 -9.00 19.23
C GLU A 245 10.38 -9.90 19.91
N LEU A 246 9.08 -9.62 19.75
CA LEU A 246 8.02 -10.46 20.30
C LEU A 246 8.11 -11.91 19.79
N VAL A 247 8.29 -12.08 18.48
CA VAL A 247 8.41 -13.41 17.86
C VAL A 247 9.67 -14.13 18.33
N ASP A 248 10.80 -13.43 18.46
CA ASP A 248 12.05 -14.03 18.91
C ASP A 248 12.02 -14.43 20.40
N MET A 249 11.38 -13.62 21.24
CA MET A 249 11.20 -13.91 22.68
C MET A 249 10.28 -15.09 22.94
N THR A 250 9.23 -15.24 22.12
CA THR A 250 8.18 -16.24 22.34
C THR A 250 8.38 -17.52 21.54
N GLY A 251 9.08 -17.46 20.42
CA GLY A 251 9.21 -18.56 19.47
C GLY A 251 7.89 -18.93 18.77
N PHE A 252 6.89 -18.04 18.77
CA PHE A 252 5.59 -18.30 18.19
C PHE A 252 5.63 -18.25 16.65
N PRO A 253 4.83 -19.08 15.97
CA PRO A 253 4.65 -18.98 14.52
C PRO A 253 3.95 -17.67 14.16
N VAL A 254 4.39 -17.08 13.04
CA VAL A 254 3.89 -15.79 12.53
C VAL A 254 3.50 -15.91 11.06
N THR A 255 2.44 -15.21 10.70
CA THR A 255 1.98 -15.06 9.31
C THR A 255 1.61 -13.62 8.99
N HIS A 256 1.59 -13.31 7.72
CA HIS A 256 1.20 -11.99 7.22
C HIS A 256 0.02 -12.06 6.25
N THR A 257 -0.78 -11.00 6.25
CA THR A 257 -1.64 -10.69 5.09
C THR A 257 -0.77 -10.27 3.92
N LEU A 258 -1.35 -10.21 2.71
CA LEU A 258 -0.71 -9.64 1.53
C LEU A 258 -0.08 -8.25 1.82
N MET A 259 -0.78 -7.41 2.60
CA MET A 259 -0.30 -6.07 2.97
C MET A 259 0.73 -6.06 4.10
N GLY A 260 0.91 -7.17 4.80
CA GLY A 260 1.87 -7.30 5.90
C GLY A 260 3.22 -7.88 5.50
N LEU A 261 3.38 -8.34 4.25
CA LEU A 261 4.62 -8.95 3.78
C LEU A 261 5.83 -8.02 4.00
N GLY A 262 6.90 -8.57 4.58
CA GLY A 262 8.09 -7.83 4.99
C GLY A 262 8.08 -7.33 6.45
N ALA A 263 6.97 -7.45 7.19
CA ALA A 263 6.93 -7.10 8.61
C ALA A 263 7.79 -8.06 9.47
N TYR A 264 7.85 -9.33 9.09
CA TYR A 264 8.78 -10.33 9.63
C TYR A 264 9.51 -11.00 8.46
N PRO A 265 10.80 -11.39 8.57
CA PRO A 265 11.53 -12.00 7.47
C PRO A 265 10.88 -13.28 6.95
N GLN A 266 10.65 -13.37 5.66
CA GLN A 266 10.03 -14.55 5.04
C GLN A 266 10.99 -15.73 4.93
N THR A 267 12.29 -15.49 5.05
CA THR A 267 13.33 -16.54 5.09
C THR A 267 13.50 -17.16 6.47
N ASP A 268 12.93 -16.58 7.54
CA ASP A 268 12.95 -17.17 8.88
C ASP A 268 11.92 -18.31 8.97
N ARG A 269 12.33 -19.42 9.60
CA ARG A 269 11.47 -20.61 9.79
C ARG A 269 10.18 -20.33 10.57
N LYS A 270 10.16 -19.32 11.45
CA LYS A 270 8.96 -18.96 12.21
C LYS A 270 7.86 -18.33 11.35
N PHE A 271 8.21 -17.84 10.15
CA PHE A 271 7.24 -17.37 9.18
C PHE A 271 6.59 -18.54 8.44
N LEU A 272 5.26 -18.61 8.47
CA LEU A 272 4.50 -19.70 7.86
C LEU A 272 4.02 -19.43 6.42
N GLY A 273 4.45 -18.33 5.83
CA GLY A 273 3.93 -17.88 4.54
C GLY A 273 2.79 -16.88 4.68
N MET A 274 2.31 -16.39 3.55
CA MET A 274 1.09 -15.58 3.49
C MET A 274 -0.11 -16.47 3.79
N LEU A 275 -1.13 -15.92 4.47
CA LEU A 275 -2.40 -16.64 4.69
C LEU A 275 -3.51 -16.10 3.77
N GLY A 276 -4.61 -16.85 3.73
CA GLY A 276 -5.83 -16.49 3.00
C GLY A 276 -6.05 -17.30 1.73
N MET A 277 -6.76 -16.74 0.77
CA MET A 277 -7.22 -17.42 -0.45
C MET A 277 -6.08 -18.09 -1.22
N HIS A 278 -4.92 -17.44 -1.35
CA HIS A 278 -3.72 -17.95 -1.99
C HIS A 278 -2.57 -18.11 -0.99
N GLY A 279 -2.94 -18.36 0.27
CA GLY A 279 -1.99 -18.61 1.35
C GLY A 279 -1.41 -20.01 1.33
N THR A 280 -0.35 -20.22 2.12
CA THR A 280 0.23 -21.55 2.30
C THR A 280 -0.66 -22.44 3.17
N VAL A 281 -0.52 -23.75 3.00
CA VAL A 281 -1.27 -24.75 3.80
C VAL A 281 -0.99 -24.56 5.29
N GLU A 282 0.29 -24.47 5.68
CA GLU A 282 0.69 -24.31 7.07
C GLU A 282 0.15 -23.02 7.70
N ALA A 283 0.10 -21.89 6.94
CA ALA A 283 -0.46 -20.64 7.46
C ALA A 283 -1.97 -20.73 7.68
N ASN A 284 -2.72 -21.25 6.71
CA ASN A 284 -4.17 -21.39 6.81
C ASN A 284 -4.59 -22.41 7.85
N TYR A 285 -3.90 -23.55 7.90
CA TYR A 285 -4.20 -24.59 8.90
C TYR A 285 -3.82 -24.13 10.32
N ALA A 286 -2.69 -23.42 10.50
CA ALA A 286 -2.33 -22.86 11.79
C ALA A 286 -3.36 -21.82 12.25
N MET A 287 -3.86 -20.97 11.35
CA MET A 287 -4.93 -20.02 11.64
C MET A 287 -6.20 -20.72 12.14
N GLN A 288 -6.58 -21.82 11.52
CA GLN A 288 -7.80 -22.56 11.91
C GLN A 288 -7.63 -23.37 13.19
N ASN A 289 -6.43 -23.85 13.48
CA ASN A 289 -6.17 -24.78 14.58
C ASN A 289 -5.54 -24.15 15.84
N CYS A 290 -5.19 -22.85 15.82
CA CYS A 290 -4.66 -22.18 17.01
C CYS A 290 -5.68 -22.08 18.13
N ASP A 291 -5.23 -22.08 19.39
CA ASP A 291 -6.07 -21.83 20.57
C ASP A 291 -6.04 -20.37 21.04
N VAL A 292 -4.95 -19.65 20.76
CA VAL A 292 -4.83 -18.21 20.98
C VAL A 292 -4.29 -17.54 19.72
N LEU A 293 -5.06 -16.61 19.17
CA LEU A 293 -4.71 -15.82 18.01
C LEU A 293 -4.42 -14.37 18.43
N LEU A 294 -3.20 -13.90 18.15
CA LEU A 294 -2.82 -12.50 18.30
C LEU A 294 -2.87 -11.83 16.93
N ALA A 295 -3.92 -11.04 16.68
CA ALA A 295 -4.06 -10.23 15.48
C ALA A 295 -3.48 -8.83 15.71
N VAL A 296 -2.53 -8.41 14.85
CA VAL A 296 -1.78 -7.16 14.99
C VAL A 296 -1.89 -6.33 13.72
N GLY A 297 -2.62 -5.21 13.79
CA GLY A 297 -2.78 -4.31 12.66
C GLY A 297 -3.38 -4.97 11.42
N ALA A 298 -4.34 -5.89 11.62
CA ALA A 298 -5.00 -6.68 10.60
C ALA A 298 -6.51 -6.69 10.82
N ARG A 299 -7.32 -6.69 9.75
CA ARG A 299 -8.77 -6.44 9.82
C ARG A 299 -9.66 -7.65 9.55
N PHE A 300 -9.12 -8.84 9.41
CA PHE A 300 -9.88 -10.07 9.14
C PHE A 300 -10.79 -9.94 7.89
N ASP A 301 -10.24 -9.56 6.77
CA ASP A 301 -11.04 -9.42 5.54
C ASP A 301 -11.49 -10.79 4.98
N ASP A 302 -12.35 -10.74 3.95
CA ASP A 302 -12.95 -11.93 3.34
C ASP A 302 -11.93 -12.82 2.65
N ARG A 303 -10.85 -12.26 2.11
CA ARG A 303 -9.77 -13.03 1.48
C ARG A 303 -8.92 -13.81 2.48
N VAL A 304 -8.94 -13.38 3.74
CA VAL A 304 -8.19 -14.00 4.84
C VAL A 304 -9.01 -15.06 5.57
N ILE A 305 -10.24 -14.72 5.99
CA ILE A 305 -11.04 -15.63 6.82
C ILE A 305 -11.89 -16.63 6.01
N GLY A 306 -12.06 -16.40 4.71
CA GLY A 306 -12.94 -17.21 3.88
C GLY A 306 -14.38 -17.22 4.41
N ASN A 307 -14.94 -18.40 4.64
CA ASN A 307 -16.28 -18.55 5.22
C ASN A 307 -16.28 -18.22 6.72
N PRO A 308 -16.99 -17.17 7.17
CA PRO A 308 -17.00 -16.77 8.58
C PRO A 308 -17.57 -17.83 9.53
N LYS A 309 -18.51 -18.67 9.08
CA LYS A 309 -19.06 -19.76 9.89
C LYS A 309 -18.03 -20.86 10.12
N HIS A 310 -17.27 -21.21 9.08
CA HIS A 310 -16.17 -22.16 9.18
C HIS A 310 -15.07 -21.60 10.08
N PHE A 311 -14.69 -20.34 9.91
CA PHE A 311 -13.70 -19.68 10.77
C PHE A 311 -14.11 -19.72 12.25
N ALA A 312 -15.38 -19.48 12.55
CA ALA A 312 -15.95 -19.48 13.91
C ALA A 312 -16.21 -20.90 14.48
N SER A 313 -16.07 -21.97 13.70
CA SER A 313 -16.39 -23.34 14.14
C SER A 313 -15.41 -23.91 15.17
N VAL A 314 -14.25 -23.30 15.34
CA VAL A 314 -13.20 -23.71 16.28
C VAL A 314 -13.15 -22.76 17.46
N GLU A 315 -13.13 -23.32 18.68
CA GLU A 315 -12.97 -22.53 19.89
C GLU A 315 -11.53 -22.03 20.02
N ARG A 316 -11.38 -20.70 20.03
CA ARG A 316 -10.11 -20.00 20.22
C ARG A 316 -10.31 -18.67 20.92
N LYS A 317 -9.27 -18.13 21.52
CA LYS A 317 -9.23 -16.78 22.06
C LYS A 317 -8.56 -15.84 21.06
N ILE A 318 -9.22 -14.72 20.75
CA ILE A 318 -8.72 -13.73 19.81
C ILE A 318 -8.37 -12.44 20.54
N ILE A 319 -7.09 -12.07 20.48
CA ILE A 319 -6.55 -10.79 20.89
C ILE A 319 -6.42 -9.95 19.63
N HIS A 320 -6.98 -8.75 19.62
CA HIS A 320 -6.93 -7.87 18.42
C HIS A 320 -6.40 -6.50 18.79
N ILE A 321 -5.22 -6.18 18.26
CA ILE A 321 -4.56 -4.87 18.39
C ILE A 321 -4.78 -4.11 17.10
N ASP A 322 -5.48 -2.97 17.17
CA ASP A 322 -5.69 -2.09 16.04
C ASP A 322 -5.83 -0.63 16.52
N ILE A 323 -5.34 0.32 15.72
CA ILE A 323 -5.47 1.75 16.01
C ILE A 323 -6.88 2.26 15.72
N ASP A 324 -7.62 1.57 14.85
CA ASP A 324 -8.97 1.92 14.43
C ASP A 324 -10.00 1.10 15.22
N PRO A 325 -10.72 1.71 16.17
CA PRO A 325 -11.72 0.99 16.97
C PRO A 325 -12.85 0.40 16.11
N SER A 326 -13.09 0.95 14.91
CA SER A 326 -14.13 0.45 14.00
C SER A 326 -13.74 -0.88 13.32
N SER A 327 -12.47 -1.25 13.31
CA SER A 327 -11.97 -2.53 12.79
C SER A 327 -12.13 -3.67 13.78
N ILE A 328 -12.15 -3.36 15.09
CA ILE A 328 -12.22 -4.38 16.15
C ILE A 328 -13.62 -4.99 16.21
N ALA A 329 -13.67 -6.33 16.24
CA ALA A 329 -14.89 -7.13 16.27
C ALA A 329 -15.86 -6.88 15.09
N LYS A 330 -15.40 -6.27 14.02
CA LYS A 330 -16.22 -5.99 12.82
C LYS A 330 -16.61 -7.24 12.06
N ARG A 331 -15.70 -8.22 11.97
CA ARG A 331 -15.88 -9.45 11.18
C ARG A 331 -15.89 -10.72 12.03
N VAL A 332 -15.12 -10.73 13.10
CA VAL A 332 -14.94 -11.89 13.98
C VAL A 332 -15.14 -11.48 15.43
N LYS A 333 -15.58 -12.42 16.28
CA LYS A 333 -15.66 -12.18 17.72
C LYS A 333 -14.25 -12.00 18.29
N VAL A 334 -14.04 -10.98 19.12
CA VAL A 334 -12.77 -10.66 19.77
C VAL A 334 -12.93 -10.80 21.29
N ASP A 335 -12.02 -11.56 21.95
CA ASP A 335 -12.04 -11.74 23.40
C ASP A 335 -11.27 -10.64 24.13
N VAL A 336 -10.19 -10.13 23.54
CA VAL A 336 -9.35 -9.07 24.11
C VAL A 336 -9.14 -7.98 23.06
N PRO A 337 -10.01 -6.96 23.01
CA PRO A 337 -9.80 -5.80 22.16
C PRO A 337 -8.76 -4.85 22.75
N ILE A 338 -7.79 -4.39 21.95
CA ILE A 338 -6.80 -3.40 22.34
C ILE A 338 -6.76 -2.31 21.25
N VAL A 339 -7.39 -1.17 21.53
CA VAL A 339 -7.33 0.01 20.67
C VAL A 339 -6.06 0.79 21.03
N GLY A 340 -5.15 0.96 20.08
CA GLY A 340 -3.92 1.69 20.28
C GLY A 340 -2.94 1.55 19.13
N ASP A 341 -1.90 2.34 19.16
CA ASP A 341 -0.79 2.25 18.22
C ASP A 341 -0.06 0.91 18.41
N VAL A 342 0.17 0.21 17.31
CA VAL A 342 0.77 -1.15 17.35
C VAL A 342 2.14 -1.13 18.03
N LYS A 343 2.96 -0.11 17.73
CA LYS A 343 4.30 0.03 18.30
C LYS A 343 4.25 0.21 19.81
N ASP A 344 3.40 1.12 20.28
CA ASP A 344 3.25 1.41 21.72
C ASP A 344 2.70 0.16 22.47
N VAL A 345 1.69 -0.52 21.89
CA VAL A 345 1.07 -1.70 22.51
C VAL A 345 2.03 -2.90 22.54
N LEU A 346 2.74 -3.17 21.44
CA LEU A 346 3.73 -4.26 21.42
C LEU A 346 4.90 -3.96 22.36
N GLY A 347 5.39 -2.72 22.42
CA GLY A 347 6.45 -2.30 23.35
C GLY A 347 6.05 -2.53 24.81
N GLU A 348 4.81 -2.17 25.21
CA GLU A 348 4.31 -2.44 26.56
C GLU A 348 4.16 -3.95 26.83
N LEU A 349 3.63 -4.71 25.88
CA LEU A 349 3.49 -6.17 25.99
C LEU A 349 4.87 -6.85 26.17
N ILE A 350 5.86 -6.46 25.38
CA ILE A 350 7.26 -6.97 25.49
C ILE A 350 7.85 -6.64 26.85
N GLY A 351 7.67 -5.41 27.34
CA GLY A 351 8.09 -5.01 28.68
C GLY A 351 7.49 -5.92 29.75
N MET A 352 6.18 -6.16 29.68
CA MET A 352 5.50 -7.07 30.62
C MET A 352 5.98 -8.52 30.50
N ILE A 353 6.31 -9.03 29.30
CA ILE A 353 6.87 -10.37 29.12
C ILE A 353 8.24 -10.48 29.79
N ARG A 354 9.08 -9.45 29.67
CA ARG A 354 10.43 -9.43 30.32
C ARG A 354 10.34 -9.42 31.83
N GLU A 355 9.41 -8.66 32.39
CA GLU A 355 9.20 -8.56 33.84
C GLU A 355 8.50 -9.81 34.43
N SER A 356 7.68 -10.46 33.60
CA SER A 356 6.95 -11.67 34.03
C SER A 356 7.88 -12.88 34.16
N GLN A 357 7.64 -13.68 35.18
CA GLN A 357 8.26 -15.02 35.30
C GLN A 357 7.49 -16.08 34.52
N GLN A 358 6.35 -15.74 33.95
CA GLN A 358 5.54 -16.66 33.15
C GLN A 358 6.22 -16.97 31.81
N ARG A 359 6.21 -18.24 31.44
CA ARG A 359 6.68 -18.73 30.13
C ARG A 359 5.66 -19.73 29.60
N ASN A 360 5.59 -19.84 28.27
CA ASN A 360 4.80 -20.90 27.65
C ASN A 360 5.35 -22.28 28.01
N ASP A 361 4.48 -23.27 27.97
CA ASP A 361 4.89 -24.68 28.09
C ASP A 361 5.74 -25.06 26.87
N PRO A 362 7.04 -25.34 27.03
CA PRO A 362 7.92 -25.68 25.91
C PRO A 362 7.52 -26.99 25.22
N GLN A 363 6.91 -27.93 25.93
CA GLN A 363 6.48 -29.21 25.35
C GLN A 363 5.25 -28.98 24.43
N ALA A 364 4.30 -28.18 24.90
CA ALA A 364 3.12 -27.82 24.09
C ALA A 364 3.53 -27.03 22.85
N LEU A 365 4.45 -26.07 22.97
CA LEU A 365 4.94 -25.29 21.82
C LEU A 365 5.72 -26.19 20.84
N SER A 366 6.53 -27.12 21.32
CA SER A 366 7.23 -28.09 20.48
C SER A 366 6.24 -29.00 19.71
N ALA A 367 5.21 -29.49 20.40
CA ALA A 367 4.16 -30.30 19.75
C ALA A 367 3.41 -29.49 18.65
N TRP A 368 3.15 -28.19 18.91
CA TRP A 368 2.54 -27.30 17.94
C TRP A 368 3.43 -27.12 16.70
N TRP A 369 4.72 -26.87 16.88
CA TRP A 369 5.67 -26.78 15.78
C TRP A 369 5.75 -28.09 14.97
N ASN A 370 5.75 -29.25 15.63
CA ASN A 370 5.74 -30.53 14.92
C ASN A 370 4.48 -30.70 14.03
N GLN A 371 3.33 -30.23 14.51
CA GLN A 371 2.11 -30.23 13.71
C GLN A 371 2.21 -29.31 12.50
N ILE A 372 2.76 -28.10 12.68
CA ILE A 372 2.98 -27.12 11.61
C ILE A 372 3.96 -27.68 10.56
N GLU A 373 5.06 -28.29 10.98
CA GLU A 373 6.01 -28.91 10.06
C GLU A 373 5.39 -30.06 9.25
N GLY A 374 4.45 -30.81 9.84
CA GLY A 374 3.67 -31.80 9.14
C GLY A 374 2.80 -31.20 8.02
N TRP A 375 2.29 -29.98 8.19
CA TRP A 375 1.58 -29.27 7.11
C TRP A 375 2.54 -28.70 6.08
N ARG A 376 3.67 -28.13 6.53
CA ARG A 376 4.70 -27.56 5.64
C ARG A 376 5.32 -28.59 4.72
N SER A 377 5.41 -29.87 5.15
CA SER A 377 5.95 -30.95 4.33
C SER A 377 5.13 -31.28 3.08
N LYS A 378 3.92 -30.70 2.94
CA LYS A 378 3.13 -30.81 1.70
C LYS A 378 3.72 -30.02 0.54
N ASP A 379 4.65 -29.09 0.80
CA ASP A 379 5.30 -28.22 -0.19
C ASP A 379 4.29 -27.60 -1.18
N CYS A 380 3.27 -26.95 -0.62
CA CYS A 380 2.11 -26.47 -1.38
C CYS A 380 2.40 -25.39 -2.43
N LEU A 381 3.64 -24.89 -2.47
CA LEU A 381 4.12 -23.96 -3.50
C LEU A 381 5.03 -24.64 -4.53
N ALA A 382 5.04 -25.99 -4.57
CA ALA A 382 5.78 -26.72 -5.57
C ALA A 382 5.23 -26.43 -6.98
N TYR A 383 6.12 -26.31 -7.93
CA TYR A 383 5.81 -26.20 -9.36
C TYR A 383 6.90 -26.90 -10.18
N ASP A 384 6.68 -27.09 -11.47
CA ASP A 384 7.69 -27.72 -12.35
C ASP A 384 8.87 -26.79 -12.61
N ARG A 385 9.86 -26.85 -11.71
CA ARG A 385 11.12 -26.07 -11.80
C ARG A 385 12.04 -26.59 -12.93
N GLY A 386 11.82 -27.80 -13.39
CA GLY A 386 12.60 -28.42 -14.45
C GLY A 386 12.08 -28.13 -15.85
N ASN A 387 11.02 -27.36 -16.00
CA ASN A 387 10.41 -27.07 -17.30
C ASN A 387 11.36 -26.32 -18.22
N THR A 388 11.63 -26.90 -19.38
CA THR A 388 12.51 -26.33 -20.43
C THR A 388 11.75 -25.85 -21.67
N GLU A 389 10.44 -26.05 -21.72
CA GLU A 389 9.59 -25.75 -22.88
C GLU A 389 8.91 -24.38 -22.75
N VAL A 390 8.37 -24.08 -21.56
CA VAL A 390 7.62 -22.86 -21.31
C VAL A 390 8.11 -22.15 -20.04
N ILE A 391 8.08 -20.83 -20.05
CA ILE A 391 8.46 -20.03 -18.89
C ILE A 391 7.37 -20.11 -17.83
N LYS A 392 7.68 -20.69 -16.67
CA LYS A 392 6.78 -20.64 -15.52
C LYS A 392 6.86 -19.28 -14.84
N PRO A 393 5.74 -18.60 -14.55
CA PRO A 393 5.76 -17.28 -13.92
C PRO A 393 6.45 -17.29 -12.55
N GLN A 394 6.34 -18.38 -11.79
CA GLN A 394 7.03 -18.60 -10.52
C GLN A 394 8.56 -18.55 -10.70
N ALA A 395 9.08 -19.16 -11.77
CA ALA A 395 10.51 -19.20 -12.05
C ALA A 395 11.10 -17.81 -12.32
N VAL A 396 10.34 -16.94 -13.02
CA VAL A 396 10.75 -15.54 -13.24
C VAL A 396 10.86 -14.80 -11.92
N VAL A 397 9.88 -14.97 -11.02
CA VAL A 397 9.86 -14.29 -9.70
C VAL A 397 10.98 -14.83 -8.80
N GLU A 398 11.21 -16.14 -8.76
CA GLU A 398 12.32 -16.74 -7.99
C GLU A 398 13.69 -16.27 -8.53
N ALA A 399 13.87 -16.21 -9.84
CA ALA A 399 15.09 -15.70 -10.46
C ALA A 399 15.32 -14.22 -10.12
N LEU A 400 14.27 -13.40 -10.14
CA LEU A 400 14.32 -12.00 -9.72
C LEU A 400 14.73 -11.87 -8.25
N TRP A 401 14.11 -12.65 -7.34
CA TRP A 401 14.49 -12.65 -5.94
C TRP A 401 15.95 -13.06 -5.73
N ASN A 402 16.41 -14.14 -6.36
CA ASN A 402 17.79 -14.59 -6.30
C ASN A 402 18.79 -13.52 -6.76
N LEU A 403 18.40 -12.74 -7.78
CA LEU A 403 19.22 -11.66 -8.32
C LEU A 403 19.28 -10.44 -7.39
N THR A 404 18.22 -10.13 -6.64
CA THR A 404 18.03 -8.82 -5.98
C THR A 404 17.94 -8.89 -4.45
N ARG A 405 17.90 -10.06 -3.84
CA ARG A 405 17.68 -10.24 -2.39
C ARG A 405 18.65 -9.50 -1.48
N ASP A 406 19.89 -9.30 -1.94
CA ASP A 406 20.94 -8.63 -1.18
C ASP A 406 21.00 -7.12 -1.43
N ASP A 407 20.24 -6.63 -2.42
CA ASP A 407 20.22 -5.22 -2.84
C ASP A 407 19.20 -4.40 -2.07
N ASP A 408 19.28 -3.07 -2.20
CA ASP A 408 18.21 -2.16 -1.80
C ASP A 408 17.17 -2.10 -2.93
N CYS A 409 16.33 -3.14 -2.98
CA CYS A 409 15.37 -3.37 -4.04
C CYS A 409 13.93 -3.21 -3.53
N TYR A 410 13.13 -2.51 -4.32
CA TYR A 410 11.69 -2.33 -4.12
C TYR A 410 10.91 -3.01 -5.24
N ILE A 411 9.93 -3.80 -4.86
CA ILE A 411 9.03 -4.49 -5.78
C ILE A 411 7.66 -3.83 -5.70
N SER A 412 7.26 -3.17 -6.79
CA SER A 412 5.85 -2.83 -7.00
C SER A 412 5.15 -3.93 -7.79
N SER A 413 3.86 -4.08 -7.59
CA SER A 413 3.08 -5.02 -8.38
C SER A 413 1.75 -4.42 -8.81
N ASP A 414 1.38 -4.73 -10.04
CA ASP A 414 0.00 -4.64 -10.50
C ASP A 414 -0.86 -5.76 -9.89
N VAL A 415 -2.14 -5.78 -10.22
CA VAL A 415 -3.12 -6.71 -9.66
C VAL A 415 -3.51 -7.79 -10.67
N GLY A 416 -3.39 -9.05 -10.25
CA GLY A 416 -3.68 -10.23 -11.03
C GLY A 416 -2.92 -11.46 -10.53
N GLN A 417 -2.79 -12.51 -11.36
CA GLN A 417 -1.99 -13.69 -11.03
C GLN A 417 -0.52 -13.31 -10.72
N HIS A 418 0.05 -12.39 -11.48
CA HIS A 418 1.41 -11.87 -11.28
C HIS A 418 1.64 -11.30 -9.88
N GLN A 419 0.64 -10.66 -9.28
CA GLN A 419 0.70 -10.18 -7.89
C GLN A 419 0.80 -11.34 -6.91
N MET A 420 0.03 -12.40 -7.13
CA MET A 420 0.05 -13.57 -6.24
C MET A 420 1.35 -14.35 -6.40
N PHE A 421 1.85 -14.56 -7.62
CA PHE A 421 3.16 -15.15 -7.84
C PHE A 421 4.27 -14.33 -7.17
N ALA A 422 4.22 -13.01 -7.27
CA ALA A 422 5.16 -12.13 -6.57
C ALA A 422 5.09 -12.28 -5.05
N ALA A 423 3.88 -12.31 -4.49
CA ALA A 423 3.68 -12.46 -3.04
C ALA A 423 4.12 -13.84 -2.49
N GLN A 424 4.02 -14.90 -3.30
CA GLN A 424 4.38 -16.28 -2.90
C GLN A 424 5.87 -16.58 -3.09
N PHE A 425 6.47 -16.12 -4.20
CA PHE A 425 7.80 -16.57 -4.64
C PHE A 425 8.91 -15.53 -4.45
N TYR A 426 8.62 -14.25 -4.32
CA TYR A 426 9.59 -13.25 -3.87
C TYR A 426 9.59 -13.17 -2.34
N LYS A 427 10.75 -13.35 -1.71
CA LYS A 427 10.86 -13.35 -0.24
C LYS A 427 11.17 -11.95 0.28
N PHE A 428 10.24 -11.35 1.00
CA PHE A 428 10.36 -9.99 1.56
C PHE A 428 10.89 -10.05 3.00
N ASP A 429 12.19 -9.85 3.19
CA ASP A 429 12.84 -9.86 4.52
C ASP A 429 12.95 -8.47 5.15
N ARG A 430 12.68 -7.43 4.35
CA ARG A 430 12.76 -6.02 4.78
C ARG A 430 11.39 -5.33 4.67
N PRO A 431 11.07 -4.44 5.62
CA PRO A 431 9.82 -3.69 5.58
C PRO A 431 9.78 -2.73 4.37
N ARG A 432 8.57 -2.41 3.91
CA ARG A 432 8.29 -1.44 2.84
C ARG A 432 8.97 -1.76 1.50
N ARG A 433 9.28 -3.04 1.24
CA ARG A 433 9.84 -3.49 -0.05
C ARG A 433 8.81 -4.10 -0.99
N TRP A 434 7.60 -4.33 -0.49
CA TRP A 434 6.45 -4.84 -1.23
C TRP A 434 5.37 -3.77 -1.34
N ILE A 435 5.13 -3.28 -2.55
CA ILE A 435 4.20 -2.17 -2.83
C ILE A 435 3.13 -2.64 -3.81
N ASN A 436 1.90 -2.75 -3.35
CA ASN A 436 0.80 -3.29 -4.14
C ASN A 436 -0.55 -2.72 -3.69
N SER A 437 -1.59 -2.88 -4.50
CA SER A 437 -2.98 -2.58 -4.15
C SER A 437 -3.65 -3.85 -3.62
N GLY A 438 -3.74 -4.00 -2.29
CA GLY A 438 -4.30 -5.20 -1.68
C GLY A 438 -5.78 -5.10 -1.35
N GLY A 439 -6.25 -3.94 -0.96
CA GLY A 439 -7.64 -3.75 -0.52
C GLY A 439 -8.63 -3.47 -1.64
N LEU A 440 -8.31 -2.55 -2.55
CA LEU A 440 -9.15 -2.24 -3.72
C LEU A 440 -8.85 -3.15 -4.91
N GLY A 441 -7.62 -3.61 -5.04
CA GLY A 441 -7.22 -4.49 -6.14
C GLY A 441 -7.16 -3.76 -7.49
N THR A 442 -6.55 -2.58 -7.49
CA THR A 442 -6.49 -1.70 -8.66
C THR A 442 -5.45 -2.16 -9.66
N MET A 443 -5.88 -2.51 -10.88
CA MET A 443 -4.98 -2.71 -12.02
C MET A 443 -4.44 -1.37 -12.53
N GLY A 444 -3.21 -1.38 -13.07
CA GLY A 444 -2.54 -0.19 -13.60
C GLY A 444 -1.72 0.61 -12.59
N VAL A 445 -1.61 0.15 -11.33
CA VAL A 445 -0.86 0.85 -10.28
C VAL A 445 0.65 0.60 -10.34
N GLY A 446 1.07 -0.51 -10.92
CA GLY A 446 2.44 -1.03 -10.80
C GLY A 446 3.51 -0.06 -11.29
N LEU A 447 3.40 0.45 -12.51
CA LEU A 447 4.34 1.42 -13.09
C LEU A 447 4.33 2.77 -12.35
N PRO A 448 3.18 3.41 -12.07
CA PRO A 448 3.15 4.62 -11.25
C PRO A 448 3.77 4.43 -9.86
N TYR A 449 3.52 3.31 -9.18
CA TYR A 449 4.18 2.99 -7.90
C TYR A 449 5.70 2.94 -8.05
N ALA A 450 6.19 2.17 -9.03
CA ALA A 450 7.63 2.05 -9.30
C ALA A 450 8.28 3.41 -9.60
N MET A 451 7.61 4.26 -10.36
CA MET A 451 8.04 5.62 -10.67
C MET A 451 8.11 6.48 -9.40
N GLY A 452 7.07 6.46 -8.57
CA GLY A 452 7.03 7.18 -7.29
C GLY A 452 8.15 6.76 -6.35
N ILE A 453 8.39 5.45 -6.23
CA ILE A 453 9.50 4.87 -5.45
C ILE A 453 10.85 5.37 -5.97
N LYS A 454 11.09 5.25 -7.28
CA LYS A 454 12.39 5.58 -7.88
C LYS A 454 12.74 7.05 -7.79
N LEU A 455 11.75 7.94 -7.90
CA LEU A 455 11.93 9.38 -7.72
C LEU A 455 12.18 9.74 -6.26
N ALA A 456 11.55 9.03 -5.31
CA ALA A 456 11.77 9.22 -3.88
C ALA A 456 13.15 8.70 -3.42
N LEU A 457 13.57 7.58 -3.98
CA LEU A 457 14.75 6.82 -3.60
C LEU A 457 15.64 6.55 -4.83
N PRO A 458 16.35 7.56 -5.33
CA PRO A 458 17.07 7.47 -6.61
C PRO A 458 18.15 6.38 -6.65
N GLN A 459 18.71 5.99 -5.49
CA GLN A 459 19.74 4.97 -5.40
C GLN A 459 19.18 3.54 -5.34
N ALA A 460 17.93 3.36 -4.94
CA ALA A 460 17.30 2.05 -4.85
C ALA A 460 16.96 1.49 -6.23
N ASP A 461 16.99 0.18 -6.38
CA ASP A 461 16.45 -0.49 -7.55
C ASP A 461 14.92 -0.61 -7.43
N SER A 462 14.20 -0.19 -8.45
CA SER A 462 12.74 -0.26 -8.50
C SER A 462 12.30 -1.19 -9.63
N TRP A 463 11.63 -2.28 -9.26
CA TRP A 463 11.10 -3.28 -10.17
C TRP A 463 9.57 -3.32 -10.08
N CYS A 464 8.92 -3.35 -11.24
CA CYS A 464 7.47 -3.46 -11.38
C CYS A 464 7.12 -4.83 -11.95
N ILE A 465 6.46 -5.70 -11.17
CA ILE A 465 5.91 -6.95 -11.66
C ILE A 465 4.47 -6.68 -12.11
N THR A 466 4.19 -6.97 -13.38
CA THR A 466 2.90 -6.67 -14.01
C THR A 466 2.45 -7.78 -14.95
N GLY A 467 1.25 -7.67 -15.48
CA GLY A 467 0.74 -8.44 -16.59
C GLY A 467 0.37 -7.53 -17.76
N GLU A 468 0.25 -8.10 -18.95
CA GLU A 468 -0.01 -7.37 -20.19
C GLU A 468 -1.32 -6.58 -20.19
N GLY A 469 -2.32 -7.03 -19.42
CA GLY A 469 -3.57 -6.31 -19.25
C GLY A 469 -3.45 -5.10 -18.34
N SER A 470 -2.78 -5.26 -17.20
CA SER A 470 -2.62 -4.21 -16.20
C SER A 470 -1.74 -3.06 -16.66
N ILE A 471 -0.60 -3.37 -17.28
CA ILE A 471 0.37 -2.35 -17.69
C ILE A 471 -0.21 -1.36 -18.70
N GLN A 472 -1.15 -1.81 -19.55
CA GLN A 472 -1.78 -0.95 -20.56
C GLN A 472 -2.62 0.19 -19.95
N MET A 473 -3.08 0.06 -18.70
CA MET A 473 -3.93 1.07 -18.04
C MET A 473 -3.18 2.37 -17.71
N ASN A 474 -1.86 2.31 -17.52
CA ASN A 474 -1.01 3.48 -17.24
C ASN A 474 0.32 3.43 -18.03
N ILE A 475 0.36 2.75 -19.16
CA ILE A 475 1.57 2.58 -19.98
C ILE A 475 2.13 3.93 -20.49
N GLN A 476 1.29 4.95 -20.63
CA GLN A 476 1.69 6.30 -21.02
C GLN A 476 2.69 6.94 -20.05
N GLU A 477 2.78 6.44 -18.81
CA GLU A 477 3.76 6.92 -17.83
C GLU A 477 5.20 6.54 -18.18
N LEU A 478 5.43 5.69 -19.19
CA LEU A 478 6.74 5.54 -19.82
C LEU A 478 7.28 6.89 -20.31
N SER A 479 6.41 7.78 -20.82
CA SER A 479 6.78 9.16 -21.18
C SER A 479 7.24 9.96 -19.96
N THR A 480 6.61 9.78 -18.80
CA THR A 480 7.02 10.41 -17.54
C THR A 480 8.38 9.89 -17.10
N CYS A 481 8.58 8.58 -17.16
CA CYS A 481 9.87 7.96 -16.86
C CYS A 481 10.99 8.51 -17.76
N GLN A 482 10.72 8.71 -19.05
CA GLN A 482 11.68 9.30 -19.99
C GLN A 482 11.99 10.76 -19.63
N GLN A 483 10.95 11.55 -19.35
CA GLN A 483 11.11 12.98 -19.06
C GLN A 483 11.97 13.25 -17.81
N TYR A 484 11.84 12.39 -16.79
CA TYR A 484 12.50 12.59 -15.50
C TYR A 484 13.69 11.64 -15.30
N GLY A 485 14.10 10.89 -16.33
CA GLY A 485 15.23 9.95 -16.25
C GLY A 485 15.02 8.91 -15.14
N THR A 486 13.85 8.30 -15.07
CA THR A 486 13.46 7.40 -13.98
C THR A 486 13.63 5.94 -14.43
N PRO A 487 14.77 5.27 -14.14
CA PRO A 487 15.06 3.92 -14.59
C PRO A 487 14.32 2.87 -13.76
N VAL A 488 13.13 2.49 -14.20
CA VAL A 488 12.31 1.40 -13.64
C VAL A 488 12.53 0.12 -14.44
N LYS A 489 12.48 -1.05 -13.79
CA LYS A 489 12.50 -2.35 -14.45
C LYS A 489 11.10 -2.94 -14.44
N ILE A 490 10.51 -3.15 -15.61
CA ILE A 490 9.15 -3.69 -15.77
C ILE A 490 9.27 -5.17 -16.16
N VAL A 491 8.79 -6.05 -15.31
CA VAL A 491 8.72 -7.50 -15.51
C VAL A 491 7.27 -7.85 -15.83
N SER A 492 6.95 -8.00 -17.11
CA SER A 492 5.63 -8.39 -17.57
C SER A 492 5.53 -9.91 -17.66
N LEU A 493 4.69 -10.52 -16.83
CA LEU A 493 4.36 -11.95 -16.90
C LEU A 493 3.17 -12.12 -17.87
N ASN A 494 3.49 -12.18 -19.17
CA ASN A 494 2.54 -12.10 -20.25
C ASN A 494 2.04 -13.49 -20.65
N ASN A 495 0.86 -13.85 -20.17
CA ASN A 495 0.18 -15.11 -20.51
C ASN A 495 -0.96 -14.93 -21.54
N ARG A 496 -1.15 -13.72 -22.07
CA ARG A 496 -2.23 -13.32 -23.00
C ARG A 496 -3.63 -13.40 -22.42
N TYR A 497 -3.75 -13.45 -21.08
CA TYR A 497 -5.05 -13.51 -20.41
C TYR A 497 -5.15 -12.47 -19.30
N LEU A 498 -6.37 -12.08 -19.00
CA LEU A 498 -6.71 -11.62 -17.67
C LEU A 498 -6.66 -12.84 -16.74
N GLY A 499 -5.45 -13.21 -16.33
CA GLY A 499 -5.14 -14.55 -15.82
C GLY A 499 -5.94 -14.96 -14.60
N MET A 500 -6.21 -14.06 -13.66
CA MET A 500 -7.05 -14.36 -12.50
C MET A 500 -8.52 -14.59 -12.92
N VAL A 501 -9.03 -13.83 -13.89
CA VAL A 501 -10.39 -14.04 -14.45
C VAL A 501 -10.46 -15.38 -15.17
N ARG A 502 -9.43 -15.71 -15.98
CA ARG A 502 -9.31 -17.01 -16.64
C ARG A 502 -9.35 -18.16 -15.62
N GLN A 503 -8.56 -18.07 -14.55
CA GLN A 503 -8.50 -19.08 -13.49
C GLN A 503 -9.89 -19.33 -12.87
N TRP A 504 -10.64 -18.27 -12.54
CA TRP A 504 -12.00 -18.41 -12.04
C TRP A 504 -12.95 -19.02 -13.08
N GLN A 505 -12.81 -18.67 -14.36
CA GLN A 505 -13.62 -19.24 -15.43
C GLN A 505 -13.32 -20.71 -15.63
N GLU A 506 -12.07 -21.12 -15.46
CA GLU A 506 -11.68 -22.53 -15.50
C GLU A 506 -12.29 -23.31 -14.33
N LEU A 507 -12.05 -22.87 -13.11
CA LEU A 507 -12.40 -23.62 -11.90
C LEU A 507 -13.90 -23.62 -11.60
N VAL A 508 -14.59 -22.49 -11.82
CA VAL A 508 -15.98 -22.31 -11.38
C VAL A 508 -16.97 -22.35 -12.55
N TYR A 509 -16.55 -21.96 -13.74
CA TYR A 509 -17.42 -21.80 -14.90
C TYR A 509 -17.13 -22.81 -16.03
N GLN A 510 -16.51 -23.95 -15.72
CA GLN A 510 -16.30 -25.07 -16.66
C GLN A 510 -15.52 -24.66 -17.93
N GLY A 511 -14.53 -23.78 -17.79
CA GLY A 511 -13.72 -23.33 -18.91
C GLY A 511 -14.44 -22.39 -19.90
N ARG A 512 -15.56 -21.80 -19.53
CA ARG A 512 -16.23 -20.79 -20.37
C ARG A 512 -15.49 -19.45 -20.31
N TYR A 513 -14.40 -19.36 -21.08
CA TYR A 513 -13.50 -18.20 -21.12
C TYR A 513 -14.14 -17.00 -21.86
N SER A 514 -14.97 -16.22 -21.16
CA SER A 514 -15.63 -15.06 -21.73
C SER A 514 -14.78 -13.80 -21.53
N HIS A 515 -14.29 -13.22 -22.63
CA HIS A 515 -13.56 -11.94 -22.65
C HIS A 515 -12.34 -11.86 -21.71
N SER A 516 -11.70 -12.99 -21.42
CA SER A 516 -10.46 -13.05 -20.63
C SER A 516 -9.20 -13.21 -21.46
N TYR A 517 -9.31 -13.64 -22.70
CA TYR A 517 -8.21 -13.78 -23.65
C TYR A 517 -8.00 -12.46 -24.43
N MET A 518 -6.75 -12.03 -24.54
CA MET A 518 -6.36 -10.86 -25.31
C MET A 518 -5.79 -11.31 -26.67
N ASP A 519 -6.66 -11.39 -27.66
CA ASP A 519 -6.30 -11.84 -29.01
C ASP A 519 -5.29 -10.91 -29.69
N ALA A 520 -5.50 -9.60 -29.57
CA ALA A 520 -4.62 -8.58 -30.11
C ALA A 520 -3.86 -7.85 -28.99
N LEU A 521 -2.59 -8.14 -28.85
CA LEU A 521 -1.69 -7.42 -27.95
C LEU A 521 -0.72 -6.53 -28.73
N PRO A 522 -0.38 -5.35 -28.19
CA PRO A 522 0.67 -4.53 -28.77
C PRO A 522 2.04 -5.22 -28.64
N ASN A 523 2.97 -4.84 -29.49
CA ASN A 523 4.37 -5.22 -29.31
C ASN A 523 4.99 -4.33 -28.24
N PHE A 524 5.11 -4.83 -27.01
CA PHE A 524 5.62 -4.06 -25.87
C PHE A 524 7.08 -3.65 -26.01
N VAL A 525 7.91 -4.44 -26.73
CA VAL A 525 9.30 -4.06 -27.05
C VAL A 525 9.32 -2.78 -27.87
N LYS A 526 8.55 -2.74 -28.97
CA LYS A 526 8.45 -1.56 -29.82
C LYS A 526 7.84 -0.36 -29.09
N ILE A 527 6.89 -0.58 -28.17
CA ILE A 527 6.34 0.50 -27.34
C ILE A 527 7.44 1.07 -26.45
N ALA A 528 8.21 0.23 -25.75
CA ALA A 528 9.30 0.69 -24.90
C ALA A 528 10.32 1.51 -25.71
N GLU A 529 10.72 1.01 -26.86
CA GLU A 529 11.63 1.70 -27.79
C GLU A 529 11.08 3.04 -28.28
N ALA A 530 9.80 3.10 -28.63
CA ALA A 530 9.13 4.33 -29.06
C ALA A 530 9.11 5.42 -27.98
N TYR A 531 9.11 5.03 -26.70
CA TYR A 531 9.26 5.94 -25.56
C TYR A 531 10.72 6.21 -25.17
N GLY A 532 11.71 5.69 -25.95
CA GLY A 532 13.14 5.89 -25.67
C GLY A 532 13.74 4.96 -24.63
N HIS A 533 13.07 3.86 -24.32
CA HIS A 533 13.45 2.85 -23.35
C HIS A 533 13.98 1.57 -24.02
N VAL A 534 14.41 0.61 -23.22
CA VAL A 534 14.86 -0.71 -23.71
C VAL A 534 13.70 -1.69 -23.58
N GLY A 535 13.42 -2.43 -24.65
CA GLY A 535 12.46 -3.54 -24.68
C GLY A 535 13.17 -4.86 -24.91
N MET A 536 12.77 -5.90 -24.18
CA MET A 536 13.28 -7.26 -24.31
C MET A 536 12.12 -8.24 -24.39
N LEU A 537 12.14 -9.14 -25.38
CA LEU A 537 11.19 -10.25 -25.48
C LEU A 537 11.89 -11.54 -25.03
N ILE A 538 11.30 -12.23 -24.07
CA ILE A 538 11.85 -13.46 -23.50
C ILE A 538 10.82 -14.57 -23.68
N GLU A 539 11.17 -15.60 -24.45
CA GLU A 539 10.28 -16.69 -24.83
C GLU A 539 10.74 -18.07 -24.36
N ARG A 540 12.00 -18.18 -23.86
CA ARG A 540 12.56 -19.46 -23.43
C ARG A 540 13.02 -19.41 -21.98
N PRO A 541 12.85 -20.50 -21.22
CA PRO A 541 13.25 -20.58 -19.81
C PRO A 541 14.73 -20.23 -19.56
N GLU A 542 15.63 -20.66 -20.43
CA GLU A 542 17.08 -20.40 -20.30
C GLU A 542 17.47 -18.94 -20.47
N ASP A 543 16.62 -18.12 -21.10
CA ASP A 543 16.88 -16.69 -21.30
C ASP A 543 16.40 -15.82 -20.12
N VAL A 544 15.68 -16.38 -19.12
CA VAL A 544 15.08 -15.64 -18.00
C VAL A 544 16.16 -14.95 -17.16
N GLU A 545 17.12 -15.69 -16.62
CA GLU A 545 18.18 -15.11 -15.79
C GLU A 545 19.08 -14.15 -16.56
N PRO A 546 19.58 -14.47 -17.78
CA PRO A 546 20.34 -13.53 -18.59
C PRO A 546 19.64 -12.19 -18.80
N ALA A 547 18.36 -12.20 -19.17
CA ALA A 547 17.58 -10.98 -19.40
C ALA A 547 17.43 -10.13 -18.13
N LEU A 548 17.16 -10.76 -16.99
CA LEU A 548 17.08 -10.06 -15.70
C LEU A 548 18.42 -9.40 -15.31
N ARG A 549 19.55 -10.10 -15.52
CA ARG A 549 20.90 -9.57 -15.29
C ARG A 549 21.21 -8.39 -16.20
N GLU A 550 20.89 -8.49 -17.49
CA GLU A 550 21.06 -7.42 -18.46
C GLU A 550 20.22 -6.20 -18.07
N ALA A 551 18.94 -6.39 -17.77
CA ALA A 551 18.07 -5.32 -17.32
C ALA A 551 18.59 -4.62 -16.06
N ARG A 552 19.10 -5.39 -15.07
CA ARG A 552 19.72 -4.83 -13.85
C ARG A 552 20.92 -3.95 -14.14
N ALA A 553 21.71 -4.29 -15.15
CA ALA A 553 22.91 -3.54 -15.51
C ALA A 553 22.61 -2.17 -16.14
N ILE A 554 21.44 -2.02 -16.78
CA ILE A 554 21.01 -0.76 -17.40
C ILE A 554 20.47 0.17 -16.29
N LYS A 555 21.18 1.28 -16.00
CA LYS A 555 20.86 2.20 -14.90
C LYS A 555 20.35 3.57 -15.34
N ASP A 556 20.40 3.87 -16.63
CA ASP A 556 20.10 5.20 -17.19
C ASP A 556 18.68 5.33 -17.75
N ARG A 557 17.97 4.23 -17.95
CA ARG A 557 16.62 4.22 -18.54
C ARG A 557 15.77 3.05 -18.08
N THR A 558 14.48 3.12 -18.31
CA THR A 558 13.53 2.04 -18.06
C THR A 558 13.81 0.85 -18.98
N VAL A 559 13.62 -0.36 -18.46
CA VAL A 559 13.69 -1.61 -19.23
C VAL A 559 12.36 -2.32 -19.11
N PHE A 560 11.78 -2.68 -20.25
CA PHE A 560 10.55 -3.49 -20.32
C PHE A 560 10.91 -4.90 -20.74
N LEU A 561 10.74 -5.86 -19.84
CA LEU A 561 10.93 -7.29 -20.09
C LEU A 561 9.56 -7.94 -20.30
N ASP A 562 9.27 -8.38 -21.52
CA ASP A 562 8.04 -9.09 -21.89
C ASP A 562 8.30 -10.60 -21.87
N PHE A 563 8.06 -11.25 -20.73
CA PHE A 563 8.16 -12.70 -20.55
C PHE A 563 6.91 -13.39 -21.06
N ARG A 564 7.02 -14.23 -22.08
CA ARG A 564 5.95 -15.11 -22.56
C ARG A 564 5.83 -16.30 -21.61
N THR A 565 4.93 -16.19 -20.65
CA THR A 565 4.73 -17.22 -19.64
C THR A 565 3.67 -18.21 -20.03
N ASP A 566 3.66 -19.38 -19.38
CA ASP A 566 2.66 -20.41 -19.55
C ASP A 566 1.22 -19.84 -19.41
N PRO A 567 0.40 -19.90 -20.48
CA PRO A 567 -0.95 -19.35 -20.45
C PRO A 567 -1.93 -20.16 -19.60
N THR A 568 -1.58 -21.38 -19.23
CA THR A 568 -2.43 -22.30 -18.47
C THR A 568 -2.11 -22.34 -16.99
N GLU A 569 -1.00 -21.72 -16.57
CA GLU A 569 -0.58 -21.72 -15.17
C GLU A 569 -1.60 -21.01 -14.27
N ASN A 570 -1.98 -21.68 -13.18
CA ASN A 570 -2.87 -21.14 -12.17
C ASN A 570 -2.10 -20.82 -10.87
N VAL A 571 -2.65 -19.90 -10.07
CA VAL A 571 -2.11 -19.60 -8.73
C VAL A 571 -2.61 -20.65 -7.74
N TRP A 572 -1.70 -21.45 -7.23
CA TRP A 572 -1.95 -22.42 -6.18
C TRP A 572 -1.15 -22.09 -4.91
N PRO A 573 -1.63 -22.44 -3.72
CA PRO A 573 -2.97 -22.93 -3.39
C PRO A 573 -4.09 -21.93 -3.66
N MET A 574 -5.34 -22.41 -3.69
CA MET A 574 -6.52 -21.58 -3.81
C MET A 574 -7.65 -22.05 -2.90
N VAL A 575 -8.31 -21.12 -2.22
CA VAL A 575 -9.58 -21.35 -1.51
C VAL A 575 -10.70 -20.73 -2.34
N GLU A 576 -11.66 -21.55 -2.75
CA GLU A 576 -12.81 -21.05 -3.51
C GLU A 576 -13.71 -20.12 -2.67
N ALA A 577 -14.43 -19.23 -3.34
CA ALA A 577 -15.35 -18.32 -2.68
C ALA A 577 -16.42 -19.08 -1.87
N GLY A 578 -16.60 -18.69 -0.61
CA GLY A 578 -17.57 -19.30 0.31
C GLY A 578 -17.08 -20.57 1.01
N LYS A 579 -15.90 -21.07 0.69
CA LYS A 579 -15.26 -22.19 1.39
C LYS A 579 -14.52 -21.73 2.65
N GLY A 580 -14.25 -22.68 3.55
CA GLY A 580 -13.39 -22.45 4.71
C GLY A 580 -11.92 -22.37 4.30
N ILE A 581 -11.11 -21.63 5.07
CA ILE A 581 -9.70 -21.39 4.73
C ILE A 581 -8.83 -22.66 4.67
N THR A 582 -9.30 -23.77 5.20
CA THR A 582 -8.62 -25.08 5.13
C THR A 582 -9.13 -25.97 4.01
N GLU A 583 -10.19 -25.54 3.29
CA GLU A 583 -10.71 -26.23 2.11
C GLU A 583 -9.95 -25.71 0.88
N MET A 584 -8.69 -26.08 0.78
CA MET A 584 -7.72 -25.56 -0.20
C MET A 584 -7.56 -26.53 -1.37
N LEU A 585 -7.60 -26.01 -2.58
CA LEU A 585 -7.12 -26.69 -3.78
C LEU A 585 -5.61 -26.47 -3.90
N LEU A 586 -4.84 -27.53 -4.04
CA LEU A 586 -3.37 -27.47 -4.08
C LEU A 586 -2.81 -27.56 -5.51
N GLY A 587 -3.61 -27.99 -6.47
CA GLY A 587 -3.23 -28.11 -7.88
C GLY A 587 -4.38 -28.57 -8.76
N SER A 588 -4.15 -28.66 -10.07
CA SER A 588 -5.15 -29.09 -11.04
C SER A 588 -5.52 -30.58 -10.93
N GLU A 589 -4.71 -31.39 -10.25
CA GLU A 589 -4.97 -32.81 -10.06
C GLU A 589 -6.12 -33.12 -9.06
N GLU A 590 -6.54 -32.09 -8.29
CA GLU A 590 -7.64 -32.20 -7.33
C GLU A 590 -9.01 -31.79 -7.91
N LEU A 591 -9.04 -31.41 -9.20
CA LEU A 591 -10.24 -31.05 -9.95
C LEU A 591 -10.76 -32.26 -10.76
#